data_74eb2e123efc50edfde0d8edcffc7c23
#
_entry.id   74eb2e123efc50edfde0d8edcffc7c23
#
_cell.length_a   1.000
_cell.length_b   1.000
_cell.length_c   1.000
_cell.angle_alpha   90.00
_cell.angle_beta   90.00
_cell.angle_gamma   90.00
#
_symmetry.space_group_name_H-M   'P 1'
#
loop_
_entity.id
_entity.type
_entity.pdbx_description
1 polymer ?
#
loop_
_entity_poly.entity_id
_entity_poly.type
_entity_poly.pdbx_seq_one_letter_code
_entity_poly.pdbx_strand_id
1 'polypeptide(L)'
;KALETRYFETFLPIVTRKSRLEDIGLSVNGLPSWSGTNGVMVLFYPPPPKIKDDPTAKPDRLGRVIKKLAEHQKLDLRGKINIANSVLETLLDATDKVAVAFSGGRDSLVALHLTLQIRPNVVVLLVNTSIEFPETLAYVRQLAREWNLNFHEVKPKVNFWKLTEEQGIPVAGRGNTTFMRQLSDKAGVKLSNSCCRRMKETPARQFYRNYGIEGVVTGLRVCESLMRKMNFADYGALRYSKTYNTLVCWPLYAWTDEDITAYIELHKLPVNPLYSMGYNRVGCWACLQDMLYKDSRLFTLQQQHPHLYEAVRKKFGRQMIRLLSSWAELDKWAFDEEHLEGLYKPCSFEMLDEYRRLKRKRRKEQA
;
A
#
# COMPACT_ATOMS: atom_id res chain seq x y z
N LYS A 1 -27.26 -2.11 -24.20
CA LYS A 1 -28.03 -1.98 -22.93
C LYS A 1 -27.68 -3.08 -21.93
N ALA A 2 -27.75 -4.36 -22.26
CA ALA A 2 -27.41 -5.45 -21.34
C ALA A 2 -25.92 -5.47 -20.95
N LEU A 3 -25.02 -5.09 -21.84
CA LEU A 3 -23.60 -4.95 -21.60
C LEU A 3 -23.27 -3.72 -20.76
N GLU A 4 -23.93 -2.60 -20.99
CA GLU A 4 -23.79 -1.42 -20.15
C GLU A 4 -24.22 -1.69 -18.71
N THR A 5 -25.29 -2.44 -18.50
CA THR A 5 -25.79 -2.78 -17.16
C THR A 5 -24.79 -3.68 -16.42
N ARG A 6 -24.23 -4.72 -17.07
CA ARG A 6 -23.18 -5.56 -16.47
C ARG A 6 -21.89 -4.80 -16.19
N TYR A 7 -21.54 -3.87 -17.07
CA TYR A 7 -20.33 -3.04 -16.94
C TYR A 7 -20.41 -2.12 -15.72
N PHE A 8 -21.58 -1.52 -15.49
CA PHE A 8 -21.81 -0.66 -14.34
C PHE A 8 -21.97 -1.44 -13.03
N GLU A 9 -22.42 -2.67 -13.09
CA GLU A 9 -22.60 -3.52 -11.92
C GLU A 9 -21.26 -3.97 -11.31
N THR A 10 -20.22 -4.14 -12.12
CA THR A 10 -18.94 -4.69 -11.64
C THR A 10 -17.87 -3.66 -11.38
N PHE A 11 -17.98 -2.41 -11.85
CA PHE A 11 -16.91 -1.38 -11.82
C PHE A 11 -15.58 -1.81 -12.46
N LEU A 12 -15.62 -2.74 -13.40
CA LEU A 12 -14.42 -3.32 -13.99
C LEU A 12 -14.22 -2.76 -15.40
N PRO A 13 -13.02 -2.27 -15.75
CA PRO A 13 -12.66 -2.13 -17.14
C PRO A 13 -12.62 -3.53 -17.76
N ILE A 14 -13.30 -3.72 -18.89
CA ILE A 14 -13.20 -4.98 -19.62
C ILE A 14 -11.87 -4.97 -20.36
N VAL A 15 -11.00 -5.91 -20.02
CA VAL A 15 -9.82 -6.26 -20.82
C VAL A 15 -10.19 -7.52 -21.57
N THR A 16 -10.19 -7.45 -22.89
CA THR A 16 -10.52 -8.60 -23.71
C THR A 16 -9.49 -8.73 -24.86
N ARG A 17 -9.30 -9.94 -25.32
CA ARG A 17 -8.63 -10.16 -26.60
C ARG A 17 -9.52 -9.61 -27.72
N LYS A 18 -8.92 -9.10 -28.81
CA LYS A 18 -9.64 -8.47 -29.93
C LYS A 18 -10.80 -9.34 -30.44
N SER A 19 -10.57 -10.66 -30.56
CA SER A 19 -11.59 -11.64 -30.97
C SER A 19 -12.82 -11.67 -30.04
N ARG A 20 -12.64 -11.50 -28.73
CA ARG A 20 -13.76 -11.49 -27.76
C ARG A 20 -14.58 -10.21 -27.79
N LEU A 21 -14.00 -9.08 -28.23
CA LEU A 21 -14.74 -7.82 -28.39
C LEU A 21 -15.74 -7.92 -29.55
N GLU A 22 -15.30 -8.53 -30.64
CA GLU A 22 -16.17 -8.78 -31.80
C GLU A 22 -17.31 -9.75 -31.47
N ASP A 23 -17.00 -10.80 -30.69
CA ASP A 23 -17.99 -11.81 -30.23
C ASP A 23 -19.10 -11.20 -29.36
N ILE A 24 -18.83 -10.09 -28.66
CA ILE A 24 -19.82 -9.39 -27.84
C ILE A 24 -20.40 -8.15 -28.54
N GLY A 25 -20.15 -7.98 -29.85
CA GLY A 25 -20.74 -6.95 -30.68
C GLY A 25 -20.19 -5.53 -30.47
N LEU A 26 -18.97 -5.42 -29.91
CA LEU A 26 -18.28 -4.13 -29.77
C LEU A 26 -17.40 -3.89 -31.00
N SER A 27 -17.67 -2.80 -31.72
CA SER A 27 -16.84 -2.34 -32.85
C SER A 27 -15.49 -1.87 -32.34
N VAL A 28 -14.40 -2.39 -32.92
CA VAL A 28 -13.02 -1.95 -32.65
C VAL A 28 -12.59 -0.76 -33.52
N ASN A 29 -13.46 -0.27 -34.37
CA ASN A 29 -13.19 0.88 -35.23
C ASN A 29 -13.19 2.18 -34.41
N GLY A 30 -12.08 2.90 -34.43
CA GLY A 30 -11.89 4.14 -33.67
C GLY A 30 -11.13 4.00 -32.35
N LEU A 31 -10.69 2.80 -31.99
CA LEU A 31 -9.80 2.61 -30.85
C LEU A 31 -8.35 2.86 -31.27
N PRO A 32 -7.52 3.51 -30.43
CA PRO A 32 -6.12 3.73 -30.75
C PRO A 32 -5.42 2.39 -30.96
N SER A 33 -4.68 2.25 -32.07
CA SER A 33 -3.86 1.08 -32.35
C SER A 33 -2.76 0.97 -31.30
N TRP A 34 -2.70 -0.17 -30.63
CA TRP A 34 -1.61 -0.48 -29.71
C TRP A 34 -0.74 -1.58 -30.30
N SER A 35 0.56 -1.27 -30.45
CA SER A 35 1.57 -2.22 -30.90
C SER A 35 2.16 -2.96 -29.70
N GLY A 36 1.41 -3.87 -29.12
CA GLY A 36 1.89 -4.80 -28.09
C GLY A 36 1.99 -6.20 -28.69
N THR A 37 3.05 -6.90 -28.39
CA THR A 37 3.43 -8.18 -29.00
C THR A 37 2.47 -9.34 -28.71
N ASN A 38 1.40 -9.17 -27.90
CA ASN A 38 0.56 -10.28 -27.46
C ASN A 38 -0.95 -10.14 -27.77
N GLY A 39 -1.35 -9.22 -28.64
CA GLY A 39 -2.74 -9.15 -29.13
C GLY A 39 -3.81 -8.84 -28.03
N VAL A 40 -3.41 -8.39 -26.86
CA VAL A 40 -4.31 -7.95 -25.80
C VAL A 40 -4.60 -6.48 -26.01
N MET A 41 -5.84 -6.16 -26.39
CA MET A 41 -6.29 -4.77 -26.44
C MET A 41 -6.82 -4.39 -25.06
N VAL A 42 -6.04 -3.57 -24.36
CA VAL A 42 -6.53 -2.88 -23.17
C VAL A 42 -7.46 -1.78 -23.65
N LEU A 43 -8.77 -1.99 -23.51
CA LEU A 43 -9.70 -0.89 -23.63
C LEU A 43 -9.41 0.08 -22.49
N PHE A 44 -8.58 1.07 -22.80
CA PHE A 44 -8.59 2.28 -22.02
C PHE A 44 -10.01 2.83 -22.14
N TYR A 45 -10.80 2.68 -21.11
CA TYR A 45 -11.79 3.71 -20.89
C TYR A 45 -10.95 4.99 -20.77
N PRO A 46 -11.05 5.95 -21.71
CA PRO A 46 -10.41 7.23 -21.48
C PRO A 46 -10.80 7.60 -20.06
N PRO A 47 -9.89 8.13 -19.22
CA PRO A 47 -10.33 8.71 -17.95
C PRO A 47 -11.53 9.55 -18.35
N PRO A 48 -12.72 9.31 -17.78
CA PRO A 48 -13.95 9.90 -18.27
C PRO A 48 -13.62 11.34 -18.58
N PRO A 49 -13.92 11.84 -19.77
CA PRO A 49 -13.44 13.12 -20.25
C PRO A 49 -13.52 14.01 -19.05
N LYS A 50 -12.45 14.71 -18.67
CA LYS A 50 -12.50 15.64 -17.56
C LYS A 50 -13.68 16.49 -17.92
N ILE A 51 -14.84 16.19 -17.34
CA ILE A 51 -16.05 16.91 -17.55
C ILE A 51 -15.73 18.26 -16.93
N LYS A 52 -15.10 19.10 -17.74
CA LYS A 52 -15.01 20.50 -17.48
C LYS A 52 -16.46 20.90 -17.48
N ASP A 53 -16.91 21.33 -16.34
CA ASP A 53 -18.10 22.16 -16.19
C ASP A 53 -19.48 21.50 -16.16
N ASP A 54 -19.63 20.21 -15.82
CA ASP A 54 -20.94 19.77 -15.28
C ASP A 54 -20.81 19.52 -13.75
N PRO A 55 -21.13 20.52 -12.92
CA PRO A 55 -21.10 20.37 -11.47
C PRO A 55 -22.12 19.35 -10.96
N THR A 56 -23.07 18.88 -11.77
CA THR A 56 -24.13 17.95 -11.39
C THR A 56 -23.74 16.48 -11.63
N ALA A 57 -22.86 16.20 -12.58
CA ALA A 57 -22.47 14.81 -12.92
C ALA A 57 -21.45 14.17 -11.97
N LYS A 58 -20.56 14.96 -11.36
CA LYS A 58 -19.54 14.47 -10.43
C LYS A 58 -20.08 13.90 -9.10
N PRO A 59 -21.01 14.59 -8.41
CA PRO A 59 -21.56 14.10 -7.14
C PRO A 59 -22.28 12.77 -7.30
N ASP A 60 -23.02 12.59 -8.37
CA ASP A 60 -23.83 11.39 -8.57
C ASP A 60 -22.96 10.14 -8.85
N ARG A 61 -21.89 10.26 -9.62
CA ARG A 61 -20.95 9.15 -9.85
C ARG A 61 -20.23 8.75 -8.56
N LEU A 62 -19.65 9.71 -7.86
CA LEU A 62 -18.93 9.47 -6.61
C LEU A 62 -19.89 8.92 -5.55
N GLY A 63 -21.10 9.45 -5.46
CA GLY A 63 -22.15 8.97 -4.55
C GLY A 63 -22.50 7.52 -4.82
N ARG A 64 -22.71 7.13 -6.08
CA ARG A 64 -22.98 5.73 -6.46
C ARG A 64 -21.84 4.78 -6.11
N VAL A 65 -20.58 5.17 -6.37
CA VAL A 65 -19.41 4.37 -6.03
C VAL A 65 -19.29 4.19 -4.52
N ILE A 66 -19.48 5.25 -3.75
CA ILE A 66 -19.43 5.20 -2.27
C ILE A 66 -20.58 4.33 -1.74
N LYS A 67 -21.79 4.49 -2.28
CA LYS A 67 -22.95 3.67 -1.88
C LYS A 67 -22.68 2.18 -2.13
N LYS A 68 -22.24 1.84 -3.33
CA LYS A 68 -21.91 0.43 -3.68
C LYS A 68 -20.77 -0.14 -2.84
N LEU A 69 -19.73 0.65 -2.57
CA LEU A 69 -18.68 0.25 -1.64
C LEU A 69 -19.24 -0.06 -0.25
N ALA A 70 -20.14 0.80 0.26
CA ALA A 70 -20.79 0.59 1.56
C ALA A 70 -21.70 -0.67 1.55
N GLU A 71 -22.37 -0.96 0.45
CA GLU A 71 -23.15 -2.19 0.26
C GLU A 71 -22.23 -3.42 0.29
N HIS A 72 -21.12 -3.40 -0.45
CA HIS A 72 -20.16 -4.51 -0.46
C HIS A 72 -19.46 -4.70 0.90
N GLN A 73 -19.22 -3.63 1.65
CA GLN A 73 -18.64 -3.72 3.00
C GLN A 73 -19.59 -4.37 4.02
N LYS A 74 -20.91 -4.30 3.79
CA LYS A 74 -21.94 -4.92 4.65
C LYS A 74 -22.18 -6.40 4.37
N LEU A 75 -21.66 -6.92 3.26
CA LEU A 75 -21.79 -8.34 2.96
C LEU A 75 -21.09 -9.18 4.01
N ASP A 76 -21.59 -10.40 4.21
CA ASP A 76 -20.90 -11.43 4.97
C ASP A 76 -19.59 -11.86 4.27
N LEU A 77 -18.78 -12.64 4.96
CA LEU A 77 -17.49 -13.09 4.44
C LEU A 77 -17.66 -13.86 3.11
N ARG A 78 -18.70 -14.69 2.99
CA ARG A 78 -18.99 -15.46 1.76
C ARG A 78 -19.30 -14.54 0.58
N GLY A 79 -20.14 -13.53 0.79
CA GLY A 79 -20.44 -12.52 -0.24
C GLY A 79 -19.19 -11.74 -0.67
N LYS A 80 -18.32 -11.38 0.28
CA LYS A 80 -17.05 -10.72 -0.01
C LYS A 80 -16.05 -11.60 -0.77
N ILE A 81 -15.99 -12.91 -0.45
CA ILE A 81 -15.21 -13.91 -1.19
C ILE A 81 -15.72 -14.00 -2.64
N ASN A 82 -17.02 -14.08 -2.85
CA ASN A 82 -17.60 -14.16 -4.19
C ASN A 82 -17.23 -12.93 -5.04
N ILE A 83 -17.30 -11.73 -4.45
CA ILE A 83 -16.87 -10.49 -5.13
C ILE A 83 -15.36 -10.54 -5.44
N ALA A 84 -14.53 -10.94 -4.48
CA ALA A 84 -13.09 -11.02 -4.68
C ALA A 84 -12.73 -11.99 -5.82
N ASN A 85 -13.39 -13.16 -5.86
CA ASN A 85 -13.21 -14.15 -6.93
C ASN A 85 -13.64 -13.59 -8.27
N SER A 86 -14.81 -12.94 -8.37
CA SER A 86 -15.27 -12.33 -9.62
C SER A 86 -14.29 -11.29 -10.17
N VAL A 87 -13.69 -10.47 -9.29
CA VAL A 87 -12.65 -9.50 -9.68
C VAL A 87 -11.38 -10.18 -10.15
N LEU A 88 -10.96 -11.26 -9.46
CA LEU A 88 -9.80 -12.07 -9.84
C LEU A 88 -10.01 -12.78 -11.16
N GLU A 89 -11.14 -13.46 -11.34
CA GLU A 89 -11.51 -14.14 -12.59
C GLU A 89 -11.47 -13.18 -13.77
N THR A 90 -12.03 -11.98 -13.61
CA THR A 90 -11.98 -10.95 -14.66
C THR A 90 -10.53 -10.59 -15.05
N LEU A 91 -9.63 -10.42 -14.06
CA LEU A 91 -8.21 -10.19 -14.36
C LEU A 91 -7.58 -11.39 -15.07
N LEU A 92 -7.81 -12.61 -14.51
CA LEU A 92 -7.18 -13.82 -14.97
C LEU A 92 -7.64 -14.22 -16.38
N ASP A 93 -8.89 -13.97 -16.71
CA ASP A 93 -9.42 -14.18 -18.07
C ASP A 93 -8.85 -13.18 -19.09
N ALA A 94 -8.56 -11.97 -18.62
CA ALA A 94 -8.04 -10.90 -19.47
C ALA A 94 -6.53 -10.96 -19.70
N THR A 95 -5.78 -11.75 -18.89
CA THR A 95 -4.32 -11.74 -18.89
C THR A 95 -3.74 -13.14 -18.79
N ASP A 96 -2.68 -13.40 -19.55
CA ASP A 96 -1.98 -14.69 -19.53
C ASP A 96 -0.97 -14.75 -18.36
N LYS A 97 -0.24 -13.67 -18.13
CA LYS A 97 0.81 -13.58 -17.11
C LYS A 97 0.42 -12.65 -15.96
N VAL A 98 0.11 -13.25 -14.83
CA VAL A 98 -0.28 -12.54 -13.61
C VAL A 98 0.75 -12.73 -12.51
N ALA A 99 1.05 -11.65 -11.78
CA ALA A 99 1.85 -11.69 -10.56
C ALA A 99 1.01 -11.31 -9.35
N VAL A 100 1.23 -11.98 -8.22
CA VAL A 100 0.74 -11.56 -6.91
C VAL A 100 1.87 -10.83 -6.18
N ALA A 101 1.65 -9.58 -5.79
CA ALA A 101 2.58 -8.81 -4.97
C ALA A 101 2.47 -9.27 -3.52
N PHE A 102 3.37 -10.16 -3.08
CA PHE A 102 3.34 -10.78 -1.76
C PHE A 102 4.37 -10.14 -0.82
N SER A 103 3.90 -9.37 0.13
CA SER A 103 4.75 -8.67 1.12
C SER A 103 4.96 -9.45 2.42
N GLY A 104 4.34 -10.61 2.59
CA GLY A 104 4.33 -11.37 3.84
C GLY A 104 3.33 -10.84 4.89
N GLY A 105 2.52 -9.84 4.54
CA GLY A 105 1.44 -9.34 5.39
C GLY A 105 0.13 -10.12 5.21
N ARG A 106 -0.79 -10.04 6.19
CA ARG A 106 -2.08 -10.75 6.21
C ARG A 106 -2.90 -10.52 4.95
N ASP A 107 -3.04 -9.26 4.54
CA ASP A 107 -3.85 -8.91 3.37
C ASP A 107 -3.27 -9.50 2.08
N SER A 108 -1.95 -9.43 1.91
CA SER A 108 -1.29 -10.03 0.75
C SER A 108 -1.32 -11.57 0.78
N LEU A 109 -1.36 -12.19 1.98
CA LEU A 109 -1.54 -13.63 2.15
C LEU A 109 -2.93 -14.06 1.68
N VAL A 110 -3.98 -13.36 2.10
CA VAL A 110 -5.36 -13.63 1.68
C VAL A 110 -5.51 -13.45 0.17
N ALA A 111 -4.98 -12.36 -0.39
CA ALA A 111 -5.00 -12.12 -1.84
C ALA A 111 -4.26 -13.21 -2.61
N LEU A 112 -3.12 -13.67 -2.10
CA LEU A 112 -2.35 -14.78 -2.68
C LEU A 112 -3.16 -16.07 -2.63
N HIS A 113 -3.71 -16.43 -1.48
CA HIS A 113 -4.48 -17.67 -1.32
C HIS A 113 -5.70 -17.73 -2.24
N LEU A 114 -6.50 -16.65 -2.30
CA LEU A 114 -7.65 -16.56 -3.23
C LEU A 114 -7.21 -16.71 -4.70
N THR A 115 -6.10 -16.07 -5.07
CA THR A 115 -5.60 -16.16 -6.45
C THR A 115 -5.15 -17.57 -6.81
N LEU A 116 -4.45 -18.25 -5.89
CA LEU A 116 -3.98 -19.63 -6.09
C LEU A 116 -5.11 -20.65 -6.24
N GLN A 117 -6.26 -20.42 -5.58
CA GLN A 117 -7.44 -21.29 -5.75
C GLN A 117 -8.00 -21.24 -7.17
N ILE A 118 -7.84 -20.11 -7.89
CA ILE A 118 -8.33 -19.95 -9.27
C ILE A 118 -7.22 -20.30 -10.29
N ARG A 119 -5.99 -19.84 -10.04
CA ARG A 119 -4.83 -20.09 -10.93
C ARG A 119 -3.59 -20.46 -10.09
N PRO A 120 -3.28 -21.75 -9.92
CA PRO A 120 -2.20 -22.21 -9.04
C PRO A 120 -0.79 -21.74 -9.42
N ASN A 121 -0.51 -21.54 -10.70
CA ASN A 121 0.85 -21.23 -11.22
C ASN A 121 1.10 -19.74 -11.46
N VAL A 122 0.42 -18.84 -10.73
CA VAL A 122 0.71 -17.41 -10.83
C VAL A 122 2.11 -17.11 -10.31
N VAL A 123 2.71 -16.07 -10.87
CA VAL A 123 3.98 -15.54 -10.35
C VAL A 123 3.76 -14.90 -8.99
N VAL A 124 4.60 -15.22 -8.02
CA VAL A 124 4.56 -14.60 -6.68
C VAL A 124 5.81 -13.75 -6.49
N LEU A 125 5.63 -12.44 -6.32
CA LEU A 125 6.73 -11.49 -6.23
C LEU A 125 6.88 -10.92 -4.83
N LEU A 126 8.07 -11.10 -4.22
CA LEU A 126 8.53 -10.35 -3.07
C LEU A 126 9.57 -9.31 -3.52
N VAL A 127 9.38 -8.05 -3.12
CA VAL A 127 10.42 -7.02 -3.22
C VAL A 127 11.12 -6.93 -1.86
N ASN A 128 12.30 -7.53 -1.76
CA ASN A 128 13.14 -7.46 -0.58
C ASN A 128 13.95 -6.16 -0.58
N THR A 129 13.54 -5.19 0.22
CA THR A 129 14.19 -3.87 0.32
C THR A 129 15.53 -3.89 1.06
N SER A 130 15.99 -5.05 1.53
CA SER A 130 17.16 -5.24 2.41
C SER A 130 17.00 -4.64 3.82
N ILE A 131 15.83 -4.07 4.10
CA ILE A 131 15.39 -3.58 5.43
C ILE A 131 14.02 -4.18 5.80
N GLU A 132 13.66 -5.32 5.22
CA GLU A 132 12.55 -6.15 5.71
C GLU A 132 13.00 -6.89 6.99
N PHE A 133 12.05 -7.17 7.88
CA PHE A 133 12.34 -7.99 9.06
C PHE A 133 12.86 -9.38 8.66
N PRO A 134 13.89 -9.92 9.36
CA PRO A 134 14.38 -11.27 9.11
C PRO A 134 13.30 -12.33 9.16
N GLU A 135 12.35 -12.20 10.11
CA GLU A 135 11.20 -13.08 10.29
C GLU A 135 10.28 -13.06 9.06
N THR A 136 10.06 -11.89 8.47
CA THR A 136 9.26 -11.77 7.24
C THR A 136 9.92 -12.50 6.09
N LEU A 137 11.23 -12.34 5.91
CA LEU A 137 11.95 -13.02 4.83
C LEU A 137 11.96 -14.53 5.04
N ALA A 138 12.18 -14.99 6.28
CA ALA A 138 12.15 -16.42 6.62
C ALA A 138 10.76 -17.02 6.36
N TYR A 139 9.71 -16.35 6.86
CA TYR A 139 8.31 -16.74 6.66
C TYR A 139 7.94 -16.84 5.18
N VAL A 140 8.20 -15.80 4.39
CA VAL A 140 7.83 -15.79 2.96
C VAL A 140 8.55 -16.88 2.19
N ARG A 141 9.85 -17.09 2.45
CA ARG A 141 10.63 -18.14 1.79
C ARG A 141 10.21 -19.54 2.21
N GLN A 142 9.83 -19.72 3.48
CA GLN A 142 9.27 -20.98 3.96
C GLN A 142 7.95 -21.28 3.29
N LEU A 143 7.00 -20.33 3.29
CA LEU A 143 5.70 -20.48 2.64
C LEU A 143 5.83 -20.76 1.14
N ALA A 144 6.80 -20.09 0.47
CA ALA A 144 7.06 -20.32 -0.95
C ALA A 144 7.47 -21.77 -1.25
N ARG A 145 8.27 -22.39 -0.36
CA ARG A 145 8.65 -23.80 -0.47
C ARG A 145 7.48 -24.74 -0.17
N GLU A 146 6.78 -24.49 0.96
CA GLU A 146 5.69 -25.35 1.41
C GLU A 146 4.50 -25.39 0.41
N TRP A 147 4.20 -24.26 -0.19
CA TRP A 147 3.12 -24.14 -1.18
C TRP A 147 3.59 -24.33 -2.63
N ASN A 148 4.87 -24.67 -2.83
CA ASN A 148 5.48 -24.84 -4.16
C ASN A 148 5.17 -23.67 -5.12
N LEU A 149 5.38 -22.43 -4.63
CA LEU A 149 5.03 -21.22 -5.37
C LEU A 149 6.01 -20.94 -6.50
N ASN A 150 5.55 -20.41 -7.61
CA ASN A 150 6.37 -19.76 -8.64
C ASN A 150 6.90 -18.43 -8.10
N PHE A 151 7.83 -18.52 -7.15
CA PHE A 151 8.29 -17.44 -6.29
C PHE A 151 9.52 -16.74 -6.84
N HIS A 152 9.46 -15.40 -6.84
CA HIS A 152 10.56 -14.53 -7.22
C HIS A 152 10.82 -13.48 -6.14
N GLU A 153 12.08 -13.38 -5.72
CA GLU A 153 12.56 -12.36 -4.80
C GLU A 153 13.44 -11.38 -5.57
N VAL A 154 13.08 -10.10 -5.58
CA VAL A 154 13.86 -9.04 -6.22
C VAL A 154 14.36 -8.03 -5.20
N LYS A 155 15.51 -7.44 -5.46
CA LYS A 155 16.13 -6.42 -4.62
C LYS A 155 16.30 -5.11 -5.37
N PRO A 156 16.19 -3.94 -4.71
CA PRO A 156 16.53 -2.66 -5.30
C PRO A 156 18.04 -2.57 -5.55
N LYS A 157 18.41 -1.81 -6.58
CA LYS A 157 19.82 -1.49 -6.87
C LYS A 157 20.38 -0.38 -5.96
N VAL A 158 19.54 0.26 -5.17
CA VAL A 158 19.89 1.38 -4.29
C VAL A 158 19.98 0.90 -2.83
N ASN A 159 20.89 1.49 -2.08
CA ASN A 159 21.01 1.25 -0.65
C ASN A 159 20.09 2.22 0.12
N PHE A 160 19.31 1.69 1.08
CA PHE A 160 18.36 2.48 1.86
C PHE A 160 19.03 3.62 2.63
N TRP A 161 20.13 3.35 3.32
CA TRP A 161 20.81 4.35 4.14
C TRP A 161 21.36 5.50 3.31
N LYS A 162 22.03 5.17 2.20
CA LYS A 162 22.50 6.19 1.24
C LYS A 162 21.35 7.00 0.67
N LEU A 163 20.25 6.35 0.31
CA LEU A 163 19.07 7.01 -0.21
C LEU A 163 18.46 8.01 0.80
N THR A 164 18.40 7.63 2.08
CA THR A 164 17.85 8.51 3.14
C THR A 164 18.79 9.64 3.50
N GLU A 165 20.09 9.47 3.39
CA GLU A 165 21.09 10.53 3.52
C GLU A 165 20.95 11.59 2.39
N GLU A 166 20.78 11.14 1.15
CA GLU A 166 20.68 12.03 -0.01
C GLU A 166 19.32 12.73 -0.11
N GLN A 167 18.23 11.99 0.10
CA GLN A 167 16.88 12.46 -0.20
C GLN A 167 16.05 12.83 1.03
N GLY A 168 16.46 12.43 2.21
CA GLY A 168 15.75 12.67 3.47
C GLY A 168 15.13 11.43 4.07
N ILE A 169 14.75 11.54 5.33
CA ILE A 169 14.24 10.42 6.12
C ILE A 169 12.75 10.16 5.87
N PRO A 170 12.28 8.89 5.95
CA PRO A 170 10.92 8.49 5.63
C PRO A 170 9.96 8.69 6.81
N VAL A 171 9.56 9.93 7.08
CA VAL A 171 8.56 10.25 8.11
C VAL A 171 7.18 10.40 7.50
N ALA A 172 6.12 10.04 8.25
CA ALA A 172 4.74 10.20 7.81
C ALA A 172 4.38 11.66 7.55
N GLY A 173 3.49 11.80 6.64
CA GLY A 173 3.13 13.07 6.06
C GLY A 173 3.89 13.19 4.76
N ARG A 174 3.13 13.30 3.70
CA ARG A 174 3.71 13.59 2.39
C ARG A 174 4.43 14.92 2.53
N GLY A 175 5.71 14.97 2.21
CA GLY A 175 6.52 16.19 2.27
C GLY A 175 5.96 17.38 1.47
N ASN A 176 4.81 17.20 0.84
CA ASN A 176 4.07 18.20 0.08
C ASN A 176 2.96 18.90 0.88
N THR A 177 2.63 18.47 2.10
CA THR A 177 1.68 19.22 2.93
C THR A 177 2.39 20.44 3.52
N THR A 178 1.68 21.56 3.63
CA THR A 178 2.22 22.80 4.19
C THR A 178 2.82 22.57 5.58
N PHE A 179 2.12 21.79 6.41
CA PHE A 179 2.60 21.46 7.76
C PHE A 179 3.92 20.66 7.72
N MET A 180 4.02 19.61 6.93
CA MET A 180 5.23 18.78 6.86
C MET A 180 6.41 19.57 6.29
N ARG A 181 6.15 20.53 5.40
CA ARG A 181 7.18 21.44 4.90
C ARG A 181 7.65 22.36 6.01
N GLN A 182 6.75 23.01 6.74
CA GLN A 182 7.09 23.86 7.89
C GLN A 182 7.87 23.09 8.95
N LEU A 183 7.45 21.84 9.25
CA LEU A 183 8.16 20.97 10.18
C LEU A 183 9.56 20.62 9.69
N SER A 184 9.71 20.26 8.42
CA SER A 184 10.99 19.98 7.78
C SER A 184 11.94 21.18 7.85
N ASP A 185 11.45 22.36 7.48
CA ASP A 185 12.22 23.60 7.46
C ASP A 185 12.64 24.01 8.88
N LYS A 186 11.71 23.98 9.84
CA LYS A 186 11.99 24.34 11.23
C LYS A 186 12.95 23.37 11.91
N ALA A 187 12.83 22.08 11.66
CA ALA A 187 13.71 21.06 12.21
C ALA A 187 15.09 21.04 11.52
N GLY A 188 15.23 21.64 10.35
CA GLY A 188 16.39 21.47 9.49
C GLY A 188 16.61 20.01 9.08
N VAL A 189 15.51 19.26 8.88
CA VAL A 189 15.53 17.83 8.55
C VAL A 189 14.80 17.60 7.26
N LYS A 190 15.52 17.11 6.26
CA LYS A 190 14.91 16.75 4.97
C LYS A 190 14.03 15.53 5.09
N LEU A 191 12.77 15.66 4.72
CA LEU A 191 11.77 14.58 4.72
C LEU A 191 11.52 14.07 3.30
N SER A 192 11.39 12.75 3.16
CA SER A 192 11.11 12.16 1.86
C SER A 192 10.42 10.81 2.01
N ASN A 193 9.43 10.56 1.17
CA ASN A 193 8.83 9.24 0.98
C ASN A 193 9.31 8.53 -0.30
N SER A 194 10.38 9.03 -0.91
CA SER A 194 10.95 8.48 -2.15
C SER A 194 11.47 7.06 -2.00
N CYS A 195 11.77 6.62 -0.75
CA CYS A 195 12.23 5.27 -0.48
C CYS A 195 11.24 4.20 -0.97
N CYS A 196 9.93 4.35 -0.75
CA CYS A 196 8.94 3.38 -1.26
C CYS A 196 9.01 3.26 -2.79
N ARG A 197 9.10 4.39 -3.50
CA ARG A 197 9.23 4.39 -4.95
C ARG A 197 10.52 3.73 -5.43
N ARG A 198 11.66 4.07 -4.80
CA ARG A 198 12.99 3.60 -5.20
C ARG A 198 13.25 2.15 -4.79
N MET A 199 12.78 1.77 -3.59
CA MET A 199 13.07 0.49 -2.98
C MET A 199 12.04 -0.60 -3.29
N LYS A 200 10.77 -0.23 -3.56
CA LYS A 200 9.67 -1.18 -3.81
C LYS A 200 9.09 -1.07 -5.21
N GLU A 201 8.61 0.12 -5.60
CA GLU A 201 7.89 0.28 -6.86
C GLU A 201 8.80 0.11 -8.09
N THR A 202 10.01 0.68 -8.06
CA THR A 202 10.95 0.59 -9.19
C THR A 202 11.40 -0.85 -9.47
N PRO A 203 11.86 -1.66 -8.46
CA PRO A 203 12.20 -3.05 -8.69
C PRO A 203 11.01 -3.89 -9.18
N ALA A 204 9.82 -3.70 -8.59
CA ALA A 204 8.61 -4.37 -9.02
C ALA A 204 8.28 -4.06 -10.49
N ARG A 205 8.30 -2.78 -10.88
CA ARG A 205 8.07 -2.35 -12.26
C ARG A 205 9.07 -2.95 -13.25
N GLN A 206 10.35 -2.99 -12.87
CA GLN A 206 11.40 -3.61 -13.71
C GLN A 206 11.14 -5.11 -13.87
N PHE A 207 10.78 -5.78 -12.80
CA PHE A 207 10.42 -7.19 -12.84
C PHE A 207 9.21 -7.43 -13.74
N TYR A 208 8.11 -6.70 -13.55
CA TYR A 208 6.89 -6.86 -14.35
C TYR A 208 7.19 -6.69 -15.86
N ARG A 209 7.95 -5.67 -16.20
CA ARG A 209 8.35 -5.45 -17.59
C ARG A 209 9.21 -6.58 -18.16
N ASN A 210 10.22 -7.02 -17.41
CA ASN A 210 11.18 -8.03 -17.88
C ASN A 210 10.54 -9.43 -18.02
N TYR A 211 9.56 -9.73 -17.17
CA TYR A 211 8.83 -11.00 -17.18
C TYR A 211 7.56 -10.97 -18.03
N GLY A 212 7.22 -9.83 -18.62
CA GLY A 212 6.00 -9.66 -19.41
C GLY A 212 4.73 -9.84 -18.56
N ILE A 213 4.73 -9.35 -17.32
CA ILE A 213 3.56 -9.41 -16.42
C ILE A 213 2.51 -8.43 -16.92
N GLU A 214 1.32 -8.93 -17.20
CA GLU A 214 0.17 -8.19 -17.72
C GLU A 214 -0.81 -7.77 -16.62
N GLY A 215 -0.91 -8.58 -15.56
CA GLY A 215 -1.76 -8.33 -14.42
C GLY A 215 -1.04 -8.46 -13.08
N VAL A 216 -1.39 -7.60 -12.12
CA VAL A 216 -0.83 -7.63 -10.76
C VAL A 216 -1.95 -7.64 -9.74
N VAL A 217 -1.97 -8.66 -8.89
CA VAL A 217 -2.87 -8.75 -7.73
C VAL A 217 -2.18 -8.17 -6.50
N THR A 218 -2.90 -7.33 -5.75
CA THR A 218 -2.41 -6.73 -4.51
C THR A 218 -3.45 -6.85 -3.40
N GLY A 219 -2.99 -7.04 -2.16
CA GLY A 219 -3.85 -7.07 -0.97
C GLY A 219 -4.27 -5.68 -0.45
N LEU A 220 -4.50 -4.70 -1.34
CA LEU A 220 -4.86 -3.35 -0.93
C LEU A 220 -6.35 -3.23 -0.61
N ARG A 221 -6.67 -2.55 0.52
CA ARG A 221 -8.04 -2.32 0.99
C ARG A 221 -8.34 -0.82 1.12
N VAL A 222 -9.59 -0.45 0.87
CA VAL A 222 -9.99 0.98 0.93
C VAL A 222 -10.06 1.50 2.36
N CYS A 223 -10.28 0.64 3.35
CA CYS A 223 -10.36 1.03 4.77
C CYS A 223 -9.01 1.53 5.32
N GLU A 224 -7.89 1.14 4.74
CA GLU A 224 -6.56 1.48 5.25
C GLU A 224 -6.15 2.94 5.08
N SER A 225 -6.74 3.68 4.13
CA SER A 225 -6.48 5.12 3.99
C SER A 225 -7.48 5.83 3.09
N LEU A 226 -7.70 7.14 3.38
CA LEU A 226 -8.51 8.01 2.52
C LEU A 226 -8.02 8.02 1.07
N MET A 227 -6.69 8.01 0.85
CA MET A 227 -6.12 7.98 -0.51
C MET A 227 -6.46 6.71 -1.27
N ARG A 228 -6.51 5.54 -0.60
CA ARG A 228 -6.95 4.30 -1.24
C ARG A 228 -8.43 4.35 -1.57
N LYS A 229 -9.25 4.90 -0.66
CA LYS A 229 -10.68 5.12 -0.91
C LYS A 229 -10.92 6.03 -2.12
N MET A 230 -10.18 7.13 -2.23
CA MET A 230 -10.25 8.03 -3.39
C MET A 230 -9.78 7.33 -4.68
N ASN A 231 -8.64 6.64 -4.63
CA ASN A 231 -8.16 5.87 -5.78
C ASN A 231 -9.16 4.81 -6.26
N PHE A 232 -9.82 4.14 -5.31
CA PHE A 232 -10.88 3.19 -5.65
C PHE A 232 -12.08 3.88 -6.29
N ALA A 233 -12.49 5.02 -5.75
CA ALA A 233 -13.59 5.81 -6.29
C ALA A 233 -13.32 6.29 -7.72
N ASP A 234 -12.07 6.63 -8.04
CA ASP A 234 -11.67 7.09 -9.37
C ASP A 234 -11.50 5.93 -10.38
N TYR A 235 -10.96 4.78 -9.94
CA TYR A 235 -10.46 3.75 -10.86
C TYR A 235 -11.04 2.35 -10.64
N GLY A 236 -11.76 2.09 -9.55
CA GLY A 236 -12.32 0.77 -9.22
C GLY A 236 -11.29 -0.25 -8.72
N ALA A 237 -11.76 -1.49 -8.61
CA ALA A 237 -10.98 -2.63 -8.10
C ALA A 237 -9.98 -3.20 -9.14
N LEU A 238 -10.28 -3.07 -10.41
CA LEU A 238 -9.42 -3.46 -11.52
C LEU A 238 -9.14 -2.25 -12.39
N ARG A 239 -7.87 -1.92 -12.58
CA ARG A 239 -7.47 -0.73 -13.33
C ARG A 239 -6.12 -0.91 -14.03
N TYR A 240 -5.93 -0.21 -15.13
CA TYR A 240 -4.62 -0.09 -15.74
C TYR A 240 -3.75 0.92 -14.98
N SER A 241 -2.55 0.52 -14.64
CA SER A 241 -1.55 1.38 -14.01
C SER A 241 -0.50 1.82 -15.01
N LYS A 242 -0.50 3.12 -15.38
CA LYS A 242 0.57 3.69 -16.22
C LYS A 242 1.96 3.54 -15.59
N THR A 243 2.04 3.56 -14.26
CA THR A 243 3.31 3.41 -13.53
C THR A 243 3.93 2.04 -13.71
N TYR A 244 3.11 0.99 -13.67
CA TYR A 244 3.57 -0.39 -13.80
C TYR A 244 3.45 -0.93 -15.23
N ASN A 245 2.70 -0.25 -16.09
CA ASN A 245 2.31 -0.69 -17.43
C ASN A 245 1.63 -2.06 -17.39
N THR A 246 0.73 -2.26 -16.41
CA THR A 246 0.01 -3.50 -16.14
C THR A 246 -1.40 -3.20 -15.64
N LEU A 247 -2.28 -4.19 -15.70
CA LEU A 247 -3.52 -4.17 -14.92
C LEU A 247 -3.21 -4.40 -13.44
N VAL A 248 -3.83 -3.63 -12.57
CA VAL A 248 -3.72 -3.79 -11.10
C VAL A 248 -5.08 -4.14 -10.54
N CYS A 249 -5.12 -5.24 -9.81
CA CYS A 249 -6.32 -5.80 -9.20
C CYS A 249 -6.27 -5.68 -7.67
N TRP A 250 -7.36 -5.20 -7.08
CA TRP A 250 -7.59 -5.09 -5.64
C TRP A 250 -8.76 -5.98 -5.23
N PRO A 251 -8.60 -7.30 -5.14
CA PRO A 251 -9.71 -8.20 -4.84
C PRO A 251 -10.31 -7.95 -3.46
N LEU A 252 -9.50 -7.46 -2.52
CA LEU A 252 -9.89 -7.22 -1.13
C LEU A 252 -10.36 -5.78 -0.86
N TYR A 253 -10.71 -5.00 -1.89
CA TYR A 253 -10.99 -3.58 -1.73
C TYR A 253 -12.04 -3.23 -0.67
N ALA A 254 -13.09 -4.05 -0.52
CA ALA A 254 -14.20 -3.83 0.41
C ALA A 254 -14.03 -4.53 1.78
N TRP A 255 -12.93 -5.27 1.99
CA TRP A 255 -12.71 -6.08 3.18
C TRP A 255 -12.25 -5.22 4.36
N THR A 256 -12.68 -5.61 5.57
CA THR A 256 -12.23 -5.03 6.86
C THR A 256 -11.11 -5.88 7.48
N ASP A 257 -10.59 -5.46 8.63
CA ASP A 257 -9.60 -6.26 9.38
C ASP A 257 -10.22 -7.54 9.94
N GLU A 258 -11.50 -7.48 10.33
CA GLU A 258 -12.28 -8.62 10.79
C GLU A 258 -12.47 -9.65 9.69
N ASP A 259 -12.77 -9.23 8.46
CA ASP A 259 -12.90 -10.12 7.31
C ASP A 259 -11.59 -10.86 7.00
N ILE A 260 -10.47 -10.14 7.04
CA ILE A 260 -9.13 -10.72 6.84
C ILE A 260 -8.85 -11.78 7.92
N THR A 261 -9.14 -11.44 9.18
CA THR A 261 -8.93 -12.36 10.30
C THR A 261 -9.81 -13.60 10.17
N ALA A 262 -11.11 -13.41 9.94
CA ALA A 262 -12.06 -14.52 9.77
C ALA A 262 -11.69 -15.44 8.59
N TYR A 263 -11.20 -14.88 7.48
CA TYR A 263 -10.74 -15.67 6.34
C TYR A 263 -9.49 -16.51 6.67
N ILE A 264 -8.52 -15.90 7.36
CA ILE A 264 -7.29 -16.57 7.81
C ILE A 264 -7.63 -17.73 8.74
N GLU A 265 -8.54 -17.52 9.70
CA GLU A 265 -8.99 -18.56 10.65
C GLU A 265 -9.74 -19.67 9.93
N LEU A 266 -10.68 -19.33 9.04
CA LEU A 266 -11.47 -20.28 8.26
C LEU A 266 -10.58 -21.25 7.45
N HIS A 267 -9.53 -20.71 6.83
CA HIS A 267 -8.62 -21.48 5.98
C HIS A 267 -7.34 -21.93 6.71
N LYS A 268 -7.21 -21.64 8.02
CA LYS A 268 -6.03 -21.94 8.85
C LYS A 268 -4.72 -21.53 8.19
N LEU A 269 -4.70 -20.30 7.62
CA LEU A 269 -3.55 -19.80 6.90
C LEU A 269 -2.39 -19.48 7.87
N PRO A 270 -1.16 -19.85 7.53
CA PRO A 270 0.00 -19.50 8.35
C PRO A 270 0.24 -17.99 8.29
N VAL A 271 0.34 -17.34 9.44
CA VAL A 271 0.52 -15.88 9.55
C VAL A 271 1.96 -15.54 9.90
N ASN A 272 2.46 -14.41 9.39
CA ASN A 272 3.79 -13.90 9.70
C ASN A 272 4.00 -13.75 11.22
N PRO A 273 5.09 -14.30 11.78
CA PRO A 273 5.36 -14.28 13.22
C PRO A 273 5.38 -12.89 13.85
N LEU A 274 5.65 -11.83 13.09
CA LEU A 274 5.64 -10.46 13.60
C LEU A 274 4.32 -10.06 14.24
N TYR A 275 3.18 -10.62 13.78
CA TYR A 275 1.88 -10.31 14.38
C TYR A 275 1.76 -10.84 15.81
N SER A 276 2.31 -12.03 16.10
CA SER A 276 2.37 -12.58 17.46
C SER A 276 3.39 -11.85 18.36
N MET A 277 4.33 -11.12 17.75
CA MET A 277 5.29 -10.25 18.45
C MET A 277 4.73 -8.84 18.72
N GLY A 278 3.47 -8.59 18.43
CA GLY A 278 2.80 -7.32 18.71
C GLY A 278 2.91 -6.27 17.60
N TYR A 279 3.38 -6.64 16.40
CA TYR A 279 3.35 -5.72 15.25
C TYR A 279 1.97 -5.70 14.60
N ASN A 280 1.41 -4.52 14.41
CA ASN A 280 0.11 -4.36 13.75
C ASN A 280 0.17 -4.55 12.23
N ARG A 281 1.34 -4.38 11.63
CA ARG A 281 1.58 -4.55 10.19
C ARG A 281 3.01 -4.94 9.87
N VAL A 282 3.18 -5.66 8.78
CA VAL A 282 4.48 -5.99 8.20
C VAL A 282 4.99 -4.87 7.28
N GLY A 283 6.28 -4.65 7.26
CA GLY A 283 6.95 -3.67 6.39
C GLY A 283 8.42 -3.48 6.75
N CYS A 284 9.03 -2.44 6.21
CA CYS A 284 10.44 -2.13 6.50
C CYS A 284 10.64 -1.76 7.97
N TRP A 285 11.57 -2.43 8.67
CA TRP A 285 11.81 -2.16 10.10
C TRP A 285 12.40 -0.74 10.35
N ALA A 286 13.13 -0.17 9.40
CA ALA A 286 13.71 1.18 9.52
C ALA A 286 12.76 2.30 9.03
N CYS A 287 11.48 2.01 8.80
CA CYS A 287 10.51 2.99 8.35
C CYS A 287 10.01 3.87 9.50
N LEU A 288 10.11 5.19 9.36
CA LEU A 288 9.68 6.18 10.35
C LEU A 288 8.31 6.80 10.01
N GLN A 289 7.56 6.22 9.09
CA GLN A 289 6.28 6.80 8.65
C GLN A 289 5.23 6.92 9.76
N ASP A 290 5.30 6.08 10.76
CA ASP A 290 4.41 6.08 11.93
C ASP A 290 5.06 6.67 13.19
N MET A 291 6.26 7.24 13.07
CA MET A 291 7.01 7.80 14.21
C MET A 291 6.22 8.83 15.01
N LEU A 292 5.36 9.57 14.34
CA LEU A 292 4.59 10.66 14.92
C LEU A 292 3.21 10.21 15.48
N TYR A 293 2.91 8.91 15.42
CA TYR A 293 1.66 8.35 15.94
C TYR A 293 1.87 7.67 17.30
N LYS A 294 0.83 7.69 18.13
CA LYS A 294 0.86 7.13 19.50
C LYS A 294 1.19 5.63 19.52
N ASP A 295 0.78 4.91 18.50
CA ASP A 295 1.00 3.47 18.28
C ASP A 295 2.16 3.16 17.34
N SER A 296 3.19 4.01 17.35
CA SER A 296 4.36 3.82 16.50
C SER A 296 5.01 2.46 16.70
N ARG A 297 5.35 1.80 15.59
CA ARG A 297 6.09 0.51 15.60
C ARG A 297 7.47 0.60 16.26
N LEU A 298 8.01 1.79 16.43
CA LEU A 298 9.30 1.97 17.11
C LEU A 298 9.28 1.44 18.54
N PHE A 299 8.13 1.44 19.21
CA PHE A 299 7.98 0.86 20.54
C PHE A 299 8.15 -0.65 20.51
N THR A 300 7.40 -1.31 19.62
CA THR A 300 7.51 -2.75 19.43
C THR A 300 8.90 -3.13 18.92
N LEU A 301 9.47 -2.32 18.00
CA LEU A 301 10.83 -2.54 17.48
C LEU A 301 11.87 -2.51 18.60
N GLN A 302 11.77 -1.58 19.52
CA GLN A 302 12.69 -1.49 20.66
C GLN A 302 12.58 -2.71 21.58
N GLN A 303 11.36 -3.16 21.85
CA GLN A 303 11.11 -4.28 22.75
C GLN A 303 11.50 -5.63 22.12
N GLN A 304 11.12 -5.85 20.88
CA GLN A 304 11.25 -7.13 20.20
C GLN A 304 12.57 -7.27 19.40
N HIS A 305 13.10 -6.15 18.91
CA HIS A 305 14.31 -6.13 18.06
C HIS A 305 15.25 -4.98 18.48
N PRO A 306 15.81 -5.00 19.71
CA PRO A 306 16.60 -3.89 20.24
C PRO A 306 17.82 -3.54 19.38
N HIS A 307 18.42 -4.52 18.71
CA HIS A 307 19.55 -4.29 17.80
C HIS A 307 19.14 -3.54 16.51
N LEU A 308 17.94 -3.81 15.96
CA LEU A 308 17.40 -3.07 14.80
C LEU A 308 16.98 -1.67 15.22
N TYR A 309 16.38 -1.53 16.40
CA TYR A 309 16.05 -0.23 16.96
C TYR A 309 17.32 0.63 17.15
N GLU A 310 18.38 0.06 17.68
CA GLU A 310 19.66 0.76 17.86
C GLU A 310 20.27 1.20 16.52
N ALA A 311 20.12 0.42 15.45
CA ALA A 311 20.52 0.83 14.12
C ALA A 311 19.72 2.04 13.62
N VAL A 312 18.39 2.09 13.85
CA VAL A 312 17.54 3.25 13.59
C VAL A 312 17.99 4.46 14.39
N ARG A 313 18.19 4.26 15.71
CA ARG A 313 18.63 5.32 16.63
C ARG A 313 19.97 5.93 16.23
N LYS A 314 20.95 5.11 15.88
CA LYS A 314 22.28 5.58 15.42
C LYS A 314 22.19 6.39 14.13
N LYS A 315 21.33 5.98 13.20
CA LYS A 315 21.24 6.62 11.89
C LYS A 315 20.31 7.86 11.89
N PHE A 316 19.18 7.80 12.59
CA PHE A 316 18.14 8.82 12.52
C PHE A 316 17.88 9.56 13.84
N GLY A 317 18.47 9.14 14.94
CA GLY A 317 18.15 9.67 16.28
C GLY A 317 18.22 11.19 16.37
N ARG A 318 19.26 11.84 15.81
CA ARG A 318 19.38 13.31 15.79
C ARG A 318 18.26 13.98 14.99
N GLN A 319 17.92 13.42 13.83
CA GLN A 319 16.84 13.92 12.98
C GLN A 319 15.47 13.73 13.66
N MET A 320 15.27 12.58 14.29
CA MET A 320 14.05 12.29 15.05
C MET A 320 13.87 13.33 16.18
N ILE A 321 14.89 13.58 16.98
CA ILE A 321 14.86 14.57 18.06
C ILE A 321 14.47 15.94 17.51
N ARG A 322 15.14 16.42 16.46
CA ARG A 322 14.86 17.73 15.86
C ARG A 322 13.42 17.85 15.37
N LEU A 323 12.92 16.81 14.67
CA LEU A 323 11.54 16.81 14.18
C LEU A 323 10.54 16.90 15.32
N LEU A 324 10.74 16.11 16.36
CA LEU A 324 9.83 16.03 17.47
C LEU A 324 9.85 17.32 18.30
N SER A 325 11.03 17.89 18.54
CA SER A 325 11.16 19.18 19.19
C SER A 325 10.48 20.31 18.40
N SER A 326 10.70 20.33 17.08
CA SER A 326 10.08 21.33 16.20
C SER A 326 8.57 21.13 16.07
N TRP A 327 8.09 19.90 16.14
CA TRP A 327 6.64 19.63 16.17
C TRP A 327 6.00 20.20 17.45
N ALA A 328 6.61 19.93 18.61
CA ALA A 328 6.14 20.45 19.88
C ALA A 328 6.07 22.01 19.90
N GLU A 329 6.98 22.66 19.18
CA GLU A 329 6.98 24.12 19.04
C GLU A 329 5.96 24.66 18.03
N LEU A 330 5.57 23.89 17.02
CA LEU A 330 4.59 24.31 16.03
C LEU A 330 3.13 24.30 16.53
N ASP A 331 2.90 23.76 17.73
CA ASP A 331 1.62 23.79 18.48
C ASP A 331 0.35 23.42 17.72
N LYS A 332 0.47 22.65 16.66
CA LYS A 332 -0.69 22.24 15.88
C LYS A 332 -1.36 20.96 16.39
N TRP A 333 -0.66 20.26 17.29
CA TRP A 333 -1.17 19.08 17.99
C TRP A 333 -0.72 19.19 19.42
N ALA A 334 -1.66 19.40 20.34
CA ALA A 334 -1.37 19.36 21.76
C ALA A 334 -0.96 17.92 22.14
N PHE A 335 0.33 17.65 22.06
CA PHE A 335 0.89 16.48 22.71
C PHE A 335 0.91 16.76 24.21
N ASP A 336 0.14 16.00 24.97
CA ASP A 336 0.32 15.93 26.41
C ASP A 336 1.64 15.23 26.75
N GLU A 337 2.07 15.35 28.00
CA GLU A 337 3.33 14.69 28.43
C GLU A 337 3.22 13.17 28.36
N GLU A 338 2.06 12.61 28.62
CA GLU A 338 1.81 11.19 28.57
C GLU A 338 1.90 10.66 27.14
N HIS A 339 1.40 11.39 26.16
CA HIS A 339 1.54 11.06 24.74
C HIS A 339 3.01 11.08 24.31
N LEU A 340 3.76 12.08 24.74
CA LEU A 340 5.19 12.21 24.45
C LEU A 340 6.01 11.17 25.20
N GLU A 341 5.71 10.89 26.47
CA GLU A 341 6.35 9.80 27.18
C GLU A 341 6.08 8.45 26.52
N GLY A 342 4.87 8.22 26.04
CA GLY A 342 4.52 7.05 25.25
C GLY A 342 5.36 6.94 23.98
N LEU A 343 5.58 8.03 23.23
CA LEU A 343 6.39 8.06 22.01
C LEU A 343 7.89 8.00 22.26
N TYR A 344 8.37 8.54 23.39
CA TYR A 344 9.79 8.84 23.60
C TYR A 344 10.48 8.00 24.66
N LYS A 345 9.75 7.40 25.60
CA LYS A 345 10.35 6.47 26.57
C LYS A 345 11.29 5.46 25.90
N PRO A 346 10.97 4.98 24.69
CA PRO A 346 11.86 4.12 23.95
C PRO A 346 13.02 4.82 23.24
N CYS A 347 12.93 6.11 22.96
CA CYS A 347 13.91 6.77 22.08
C CYS A 347 15.15 7.34 22.78
N SER A 348 15.12 7.59 24.03
CA SER A 348 16.17 7.90 25.03
C SER A 348 15.72 9.00 25.99
N PHE A 349 16.28 8.96 27.20
CA PHE A 349 16.08 10.04 28.20
C PHE A 349 16.52 11.41 27.68
N GLU A 350 17.53 11.46 26.82
CA GLU A 350 18.03 12.70 26.19
C GLU A 350 16.98 13.40 25.34
N MET A 351 16.14 12.65 24.64
CA MET A 351 15.07 13.22 23.81
C MET A 351 13.94 13.80 24.67
N LEU A 352 13.58 13.11 25.73
CA LEU A 352 12.57 13.58 26.68
C LEU A 352 13.07 14.84 27.41
N ASP A 353 14.35 14.88 27.78
CA ASP A 353 14.94 16.03 28.44
C ASP A 353 15.07 17.24 27.53
N GLU A 354 15.42 17.04 26.25
CA GLU A 354 15.42 18.12 25.27
C GLU A 354 14.02 18.71 25.06
N TYR A 355 13.01 17.86 24.93
CA TYR A 355 11.62 18.30 24.87
C TYR A 355 11.20 19.08 26.12
N ARG A 356 11.49 18.57 27.34
CA ARG A 356 11.19 19.25 28.60
C ARG A 356 11.90 20.59 28.70
N ARG A 357 13.13 20.69 28.19
CA ARG A 357 13.91 21.95 28.12
C ARG A 357 13.22 22.95 27.20
N LEU A 358 12.81 22.54 26.02
CA LEU A 358 12.14 23.39 25.04
C LEU A 358 10.77 23.86 25.56
N LYS A 359 9.99 22.97 26.18
CA LYS A 359 8.71 23.31 26.81
C LYS A 359 8.86 24.34 27.94
N ARG A 360 9.91 24.23 28.78
CA ARG A 360 10.19 25.22 29.83
C ARG A 360 10.62 26.58 29.25
N LYS A 361 11.42 26.58 28.18
CA LYS A 361 11.81 27.81 27.50
C LYS A 361 10.59 28.54 26.95
N ARG A 362 9.68 27.83 26.28
CA ARG A 362 8.45 28.40 25.73
C ARG A 362 7.51 28.97 26.79
N ARG A 363 7.33 28.26 27.93
CA ARG A 363 6.53 28.79 29.04
C ARG A 363 7.11 30.09 29.59
N LYS A 364 8.44 30.29 29.53
CA LYS A 364 9.10 31.54 29.95
C LYS A 364 8.95 32.66 28.91
N GLU A 365 8.80 32.33 27.65
CA GLU A 365 8.62 33.31 26.57
C GLU A 365 7.15 33.75 26.43
N GLN A 366 6.21 32.99 27.02
CA GLN A 366 4.77 33.28 27.03
C GLN A 366 4.30 33.93 28.36
N ALA A 367 5.11 33.91 29.39
CA ALA A 367 4.89 34.60 30.68
C ALA A 367 5.60 35.95 30.72
#